data_7d7c452ea2826b30f7bf8d435d2d8ebb
#
_entry.id   7d7c452ea2826b30f7bf8d435d2d8ebb
#
_cell.length_a   1.000
_cell.length_b   1.000
_cell.length_c   1.000
_cell.angle_alpha   90.00
_cell.angle_beta   90.00
_cell.angle_gamma   90.00
#
_symmetry.space_group_name_H-M   'P 1'
#
loop_
_entity.id
_entity.type
_entity.pdbx_description
1 polymer ?
#
loop_
_entity_poly.entity_id
_entity_poly.type
_entity_poly.pdbx_seq_one_letter_code
_entity_poly.pdbx_strand_id
1 'polypeptide(L)'
;MARIKGGLNAKKKHNRTLKLAKGYRGARSKQYRVAKQSVMRALTSSYAGRKERKRQFRQLWIARINAAARMNGLSYSKFMHGLKLANVDMNRKMLAEMAVNDKEGFTALAEAAKAKLA
;
A
#
# COMPACT_ATOMS: atom_id res chain seq x y z
N MET A 1 54.37 23.95 1.29
CA MET A 1 53.18 23.51 0.57
C MET A 1 52.00 23.41 1.53
N ALA A 2 50.87 24.04 1.20
CA ALA A 2 49.67 23.92 2.00
C ALA A 2 49.03 22.52 1.78
N ARG A 3 48.77 21.81 2.87
CA ARG A 3 48.12 20.49 2.85
C ARG A 3 46.58 20.63 2.97
N ILE A 4 45.85 20.26 1.95
CA ILE A 4 44.39 20.25 2.00
C ILE A 4 43.93 18.93 2.63
N LYS A 5 43.24 19.02 3.77
CA LYS A 5 42.63 17.88 4.44
C LYS A 5 41.15 17.81 4.03
N GLY A 6 40.76 16.73 3.35
CA GLY A 6 39.34 16.50 2.89
C GLY A 6 38.37 16.13 4.01
N GLY A 7 38.79 16.17 5.28
CA GLY A 7 38.01 15.69 6.41
C GLY A 7 36.66 16.38 6.61
N LEU A 8 36.57 17.68 6.36
CA LEU A 8 35.31 18.42 6.49
C LEU A 8 34.23 17.93 5.49
N ASN A 9 34.62 17.72 4.25
CA ASN A 9 33.71 17.24 3.21
C ASN A 9 33.26 15.80 3.47
N ALA A 10 34.18 14.94 3.88
CA ALA A 10 33.86 13.57 4.28
C ALA A 10 32.90 13.55 5.46
N LYS A 11 33.15 14.36 6.49
CA LYS A 11 32.25 14.47 7.65
C LYS A 11 30.85 14.95 7.29
N LYS A 12 30.72 15.93 6.40
CA LYS A 12 29.40 16.38 5.90
C LYS A 12 28.65 15.28 5.18
N LYS A 13 29.32 14.53 4.31
CA LYS A 13 28.72 13.38 3.61
C LYS A 13 28.28 12.28 4.58
N HIS A 14 29.13 11.94 5.54
CA HIS A 14 28.81 10.95 6.57
C HIS A 14 27.61 11.38 7.43
N ASN A 15 27.55 12.63 7.82
CA ASN A 15 26.45 13.17 8.63
C ASN A 15 25.10 13.13 7.89
N ARG A 16 25.07 13.34 6.58
CA ARG A 16 23.83 13.19 5.79
C ARG A 16 23.27 11.77 5.90
N THR A 17 24.12 10.77 5.72
CA THR A 17 23.72 9.36 5.82
C THR A 17 23.31 9.00 7.24
N LEU A 18 24.04 9.44 8.24
CA LEU A 18 23.71 9.18 9.65
C LEU A 18 22.42 9.86 10.09
N LYS A 19 22.07 11.02 9.53
CA LYS A 19 20.77 11.66 9.74
C LYS A 19 19.62 10.77 9.27
N LEU A 20 19.74 10.16 8.09
CA LEU A 20 18.74 9.23 7.54
C LEU A 20 18.67 7.92 8.34
N ALA A 21 19.75 7.54 9.01
CA ALA A 21 19.82 6.33 9.83
C ALA A 21 19.39 6.52 11.29
N LYS A 22 18.92 7.70 11.67
CA LYS A 22 18.42 7.95 13.03
C LYS A 22 17.27 6.99 13.39
N GLY A 23 17.34 6.44 14.60
CA GLY A 23 16.38 5.48 15.09
C GLY A 23 16.67 4.02 14.73
N TYR A 24 17.70 3.74 13.96
CA TYR A 24 18.12 2.38 13.64
C TYR A 24 18.82 1.75 14.85
N ARG A 25 18.73 0.43 14.97
CA ARG A 25 19.29 -0.29 16.11
C ARG A 25 20.80 -0.49 15.99
N GLY A 26 21.49 -0.35 17.13
CA GLY A 26 22.91 -0.65 17.29
C GLY A 26 23.80 0.20 16.38
N ALA A 27 24.80 -0.43 15.79
CA ALA A 27 25.78 0.21 14.93
C ALA A 27 25.20 0.84 13.64
N ARG A 28 24.02 0.42 13.22
CA ARG A 28 23.34 0.96 12.03
C ARG A 28 23.01 2.45 12.14
N SER A 29 22.81 2.95 13.36
CA SER A 29 22.56 4.39 13.59
C SER A 29 23.84 5.20 13.85
N LYS A 30 24.97 4.54 14.11
CA LYS A 30 26.20 5.20 14.60
C LYS A 30 27.40 5.05 13.68
N GLN A 31 27.63 3.86 13.13
CA GLN A 31 28.75 3.58 12.25
C GLN A 31 28.37 3.86 10.78
N TYR A 32 29.10 4.76 10.13
CA TYR A 32 28.79 5.17 8.76
C TYR A 32 28.75 4.01 7.76
N ARG A 33 29.70 3.08 7.81
CA ARG A 33 29.76 1.94 6.89
C ARG A 33 28.49 1.11 6.91
N VAL A 34 28.02 0.76 8.11
CA VAL A 34 26.82 -0.02 8.33
C VAL A 34 25.55 0.81 8.08
N ALA A 35 25.56 2.08 8.52
CA ALA A 35 24.47 3.02 8.30
C ALA A 35 24.21 3.24 6.79
N LYS A 36 25.26 3.41 6.00
CA LYS A 36 25.18 3.59 4.55
C LYS A 36 24.46 2.42 3.87
N GLN A 37 24.85 1.19 4.20
CA GLN A 37 24.23 -0.01 3.66
C GLN A 37 22.75 -0.10 4.04
N SER A 38 22.44 0.16 5.31
CA SER A 38 21.07 0.13 5.82
C SER A 38 20.19 1.20 5.17
N VAL A 39 20.69 2.40 4.98
CA VAL A 39 19.97 3.50 4.32
C VAL A 39 19.74 3.19 2.83
N MET A 40 20.74 2.67 2.12
CA MET A 40 20.57 2.27 0.72
C MET A 40 19.47 1.21 0.58
N ARG A 41 19.46 0.23 1.48
CA ARG A 41 18.42 -0.82 1.49
C ARG A 41 17.04 -0.25 1.83
N ALA A 42 16.97 0.68 2.77
CA ALA A 42 15.73 1.37 3.13
C ALA A 42 15.13 2.13 1.94
N LEU A 43 15.97 2.87 1.20
CA LEU A 43 15.52 3.63 0.03
C LEU A 43 15.06 2.75 -1.13
N THR A 44 15.77 1.67 -1.41
CA THR A 44 15.36 0.71 -2.45
C THR A 44 14.08 -0.01 -2.08
N SER A 45 13.93 -0.43 -0.83
CA SER A 45 12.69 -1.04 -0.32
C SER A 45 11.53 -0.08 -0.34
N SER A 46 11.75 1.19 -0.02
CA SER A 46 10.76 2.25 -0.09
C SER A 46 10.25 2.47 -1.52
N TYR A 47 11.14 2.45 -2.51
CA TYR A 47 10.77 2.56 -3.92
C TYR A 47 9.88 1.38 -4.34
N ALA A 48 10.31 0.16 -4.05
CA ALA A 48 9.54 -1.05 -4.34
C ALA A 48 8.18 -1.04 -3.62
N GLY A 49 8.17 -0.68 -2.34
CA GLY A 49 6.95 -0.59 -1.53
C GLY A 49 5.93 0.42 -2.07
N ARG A 50 6.38 1.56 -2.56
CA ARG A 50 5.48 2.53 -3.22
C ARG A 50 4.85 1.97 -4.51
N LYS A 51 5.58 1.15 -5.26
CA LYS A 51 5.05 0.46 -6.45
C LYS A 51 4.04 -0.63 -6.08
N GLU A 52 4.31 -1.37 -5.02
CA GLU A 52 3.42 -2.45 -4.53
C GLU A 52 2.18 -1.93 -3.82
N ARG A 53 2.19 -0.71 -3.32
CA ARG A 53 1.09 -0.12 -2.54
C ARG A 53 -0.26 -0.22 -3.25
N LYS A 54 -0.29 0.02 -4.55
CA LYS A 54 -1.50 -0.09 -5.37
C LYS A 54 -2.07 -1.51 -5.35
N ARG A 55 -1.19 -2.52 -5.48
CA ARG A 55 -1.59 -3.94 -5.46
C ARG A 55 -2.11 -4.35 -4.09
N GLN A 56 -1.44 -3.93 -3.03
CA GLN A 56 -1.82 -4.25 -1.65
C GLN A 56 -3.19 -3.67 -1.30
N PHE A 57 -3.44 -2.40 -1.62
CA PHE A 57 -4.74 -1.79 -1.40
C PHE A 57 -5.83 -2.45 -2.23
N ARG A 58 -5.55 -2.77 -3.50
CA ARG A 58 -6.52 -3.48 -4.33
C ARG A 58 -6.87 -4.86 -3.76
N GLN A 59 -5.90 -5.62 -3.27
CA GLN A 59 -6.15 -6.89 -2.59
C GLN A 59 -7.04 -6.73 -1.37
N LEU A 60 -6.78 -5.71 -0.56
CA LEU A 60 -7.61 -5.40 0.61
C LEU A 60 -9.05 -5.06 0.23
N TRP A 61 -9.25 -4.24 -0.79
CA TRP A 61 -10.59 -3.92 -1.27
C TRP A 61 -11.34 -5.16 -1.79
N ILE A 62 -10.67 -5.98 -2.57
CA ILE A 62 -11.24 -7.25 -3.08
C ILE A 62 -11.62 -8.17 -1.93
N ALA A 63 -10.79 -8.29 -0.90
CA ALA A 63 -11.11 -9.11 0.28
C ALA A 63 -12.36 -8.61 1.00
N ARG A 64 -12.48 -7.31 1.22
CA ARG A 64 -13.65 -6.69 1.86
C ARG A 64 -14.93 -6.87 1.03
N ILE A 65 -14.87 -6.61 -0.27
CA ILE A 65 -15.99 -6.79 -1.19
C ILE A 65 -16.41 -8.26 -1.22
N ASN A 66 -15.47 -9.19 -1.30
CA ASN A 66 -15.74 -10.61 -1.32
C ASN A 66 -16.43 -11.09 -0.05
N ALA A 67 -15.98 -10.64 1.11
CA ALA A 67 -16.63 -10.97 2.38
C ALA A 67 -18.08 -10.48 2.42
N ALA A 68 -18.33 -9.24 2.05
CA ALA A 68 -19.66 -8.65 2.02
C ALA A 68 -20.57 -9.32 0.96
N ALA A 69 -20.02 -9.63 -0.20
CA ALA A 69 -20.75 -10.35 -1.26
C ALA A 69 -21.17 -11.75 -0.80
N ARG A 70 -20.30 -12.48 -0.11
CA ARG A 70 -20.63 -13.80 0.45
C ARG A 70 -21.71 -13.74 1.53
N MET A 71 -21.71 -12.69 2.35
CA MET A 71 -22.80 -12.47 3.31
C MET A 71 -24.15 -12.30 2.62
N ASN A 72 -24.16 -11.79 1.40
CA ASN A 72 -25.34 -11.64 0.54
C ASN A 72 -25.57 -12.84 -0.40
N GLY A 73 -24.82 -13.93 -0.25
CA GLY A 73 -24.97 -15.15 -1.03
C GLY A 73 -24.37 -15.11 -2.44
N LEU A 74 -23.46 -14.18 -2.72
CA LEU A 74 -22.76 -14.06 -4.00
C LEU A 74 -21.26 -14.30 -3.83
N SER A 75 -20.64 -14.85 -4.86
CA SER A 75 -19.17 -14.80 -4.95
C SER A 75 -18.73 -13.45 -5.51
N TYR A 76 -17.47 -13.07 -5.25
CA TYR A 76 -16.89 -11.83 -5.76
C TYR A 76 -17.07 -11.68 -7.29
N SER A 77 -16.76 -12.74 -8.03
CA SER A 77 -16.86 -12.73 -9.50
C SER A 77 -18.29 -12.52 -10.00
N LYS A 78 -19.25 -13.22 -9.40
CA LYS A 78 -20.67 -13.05 -9.71
C LYS A 78 -21.17 -11.66 -9.36
N PHE A 79 -20.78 -11.14 -8.18
CA PHE A 79 -21.14 -9.79 -7.77
C PHE A 79 -20.63 -8.73 -8.75
N MET A 80 -19.34 -8.78 -9.10
CA MET A 80 -18.76 -7.84 -10.06
C MET A 80 -19.34 -7.95 -11.45
N HIS A 81 -19.66 -9.17 -11.90
CA HIS A 81 -20.32 -9.41 -13.18
C HIS A 81 -21.73 -8.85 -13.18
N GLY A 82 -22.50 -9.10 -12.12
CA GLY A 82 -23.85 -8.58 -11.94
C GLY A 82 -23.91 -7.05 -11.94
N LEU A 83 -22.95 -6.38 -11.25
CA LEU A 83 -22.84 -4.93 -11.28
C LEU A 83 -22.55 -4.40 -12.69
N LYS A 84 -21.69 -5.08 -13.43
CA LYS A 84 -21.40 -4.71 -14.82
C LYS A 84 -22.64 -4.83 -15.72
N LEU A 85 -23.43 -5.88 -15.56
CA LEU A 85 -24.69 -6.06 -16.28
C LEU A 85 -25.75 -5.03 -15.87
N ALA A 86 -25.72 -4.58 -14.63
CA ALA A 86 -26.59 -3.51 -14.12
C ALA A 86 -26.13 -2.10 -14.53
N ASN A 87 -25.04 -1.97 -15.29
CA ASN A 87 -24.39 -0.70 -15.67
C ASN A 87 -24.03 0.18 -14.48
N VAL A 88 -23.67 -0.44 -13.36
CA VAL A 88 -23.17 0.26 -12.17
C VAL A 88 -21.66 0.38 -12.26
N ASP A 89 -21.17 1.56 -12.54
CA ASP A 89 -19.73 1.85 -12.64
C ASP A 89 -19.22 2.44 -11.32
N MET A 90 -18.88 1.56 -10.40
CA MET A 90 -18.25 1.93 -9.12
C MET A 90 -16.88 1.29 -8.98
N ASN A 91 -15.90 2.08 -8.53
CA ASN A 91 -14.57 1.55 -8.32
C ASN A 91 -14.52 0.68 -7.04
N ARG A 92 -13.52 -0.20 -6.98
CA ARG A 92 -13.36 -1.14 -5.86
C ARG A 92 -13.13 -0.47 -4.51
N LYS A 93 -12.53 0.71 -4.49
CA LYS A 93 -12.32 1.47 -3.26
C LYS A 93 -13.66 1.87 -2.64
N MET A 94 -14.56 2.43 -3.43
CA MET A 94 -15.89 2.83 -2.95
C MET A 94 -16.74 1.62 -2.53
N LEU A 95 -16.71 0.54 -3.31
CA LEU A 95 -17.42 -0.69 -2.96
C LEU A 95 -16.89 -1.29 -1.65
N ALA A 96 -15.58 -1.26 -1.43
CA ALA A 96 -14.98 -1.74 -0.19
C ALA A 96 -15.33 -0.86 1.01
N GLU A 97 -15.46 0.44 0.81
CA GLU A 97 -15.90 1.38 1.85
C GLU A 97 -17.35 1.15 2.23
N MET A 98 -18.24 1.00 1.25
CA MET A 98 -19.64 0.64 1.49
C MET A 98 -19.78 -0.70 2.21
N ALA A 99 -18.96 -1.68 1.84
CA ALA A 99 -18.96 -3.01 2.49
C ALA A 99 -18.71 -2.94 4.01
N VAL A 100 -17.98 -1.95 4.48
CA VAL A 100 -17.63 -1.76 5.90
C VAL A 100 -18.60 -0.79 6.59
N ASN A 101 -18.82 0.36 5.97
CA ASN A 101 -19.52 1.51 6.61
C ASN A 101 -21.00 1.58 6.26
N ASP A 102 -21.41 1.09 5.09
CA ASP A 102 -22.79 1.15 4.62
C ASP A 102 -23.24 -0.23 4.12
N LYS A 103 -23.60 -1.08 5.05
CA LYS A 103 -24.04 -2.44 4.76
C LYS A 103 -25.37 -2.50 4.01
N GLU A 104 -26.27 -1.58 4.28
CA GLU A 104 -27.59 -1.51 3.64
C GLU A 104 -27.45 -1.15 2.16
N GLY A 105 -26.66 -0.11 1.86
CA GLY A 105 -26.33 0.28 0.49
C GLY A 105 -25.63 -0.84 -0.28
N PHE A 106 -24.72 -1.57 0.37
CA PHE A 106 -24.06 -2.72 -0.25
C PHE A 106 -25.05 -3.87 -0.55
N THR A 107 -25.98 -4.13 0.36
CA THR A 107 -27.03 -5.15 0.17
C THR A 107 -27.91 -4.79 -1.01
N ALA A 108 -28.31 -3.53 -1.15
CA ALA A 108 -29.08 -3.07 -2.31
C ALA A 108 -28.34 -3.29 -3.63
N LEU A 109 -27.02 -3.02 -3.66
CA LEU A 109 -26.18 -3.31 -4.83
C LEU A 109 -26.10 -4.82 -5.11
N ALA A 110 -26.01 -5.65 -4.08
CA ALA A 110 -25.99 -7.11 -4.22
C ALA A 110 -27.31 -7.65 -4.78
N GLU A 111 -28.42 -7.10 -4.37
CA GLU A 111 -29.75 -7.44 -4.91
C GLU A 111 -29.89 -7.03 -6.37
N ALA A 112 -29.46 -5.84 -6.72
CA ALA A 112 -29.43 -5.38 -8.11
C ALA A 112 -28.55 -6.27 -8.99
N ALA A 113 -27.41 -6.72 -8.48
CA ALA A 113 -26.54 -7.66 -9.16
C ALA A 113 -27.20 -9.03 -9.34
N LYS A 114 -27.88 -9.56 -8.31
CA LYS A 114 -28.63 -10.82 -8.38
C LYS A 114 -29.77 -10.76 -9.44
N ALA A 115 -30.49 -9.66 -9.47
CA ALA A 115 -31.59 -9.48 -10.42
C ALA A 115 -31.11 -9.53 -11.88
N LYS A 116 -29.90 -9.13 -12.16
CA LYS A 116 -29.29 -9.17 -13.50
C LYS A 116 -28.61 -10.50 -13.84
N LEU A 117 -28.29 -11.30 -12.84
CA LEU A 117 -27.70 -12.63 -13.01
C LEU A 117 -28.75 -13.76 -13.18
N ALA A 118 -29.95 -13.47 -12.80
CA ALA A 118 -31.09 -14.40 -12.93
C ALA A 118 -31.55 -14.62 -14.39
#